data_a439e64a7dfddb139c3b3e1f1cc8365b
#
_entry.id   a439e64a7dfddb139c3b3e1f1cc8365b
#
_cell.length_a   1.000
_cell.length_b   1.000
_cell.length_c   1.000
_cell.angle_alpha   90.00
_cell.angle_beta   90.00
_cell.angle_gamma   90.00
#
_symmetry.space_group_name_H-M   'P 1'
#
loop_
_entity.id
_entity.type
_entity.pdbx_description
1 polymer ?
#
loop_
_entity_poly.entity_id
_entity_poly.type
_entity_poly.pdbx_seq_one_letter_code
_entity_poly.pdbx_strand_id
1 'polypeptide(L)'
;MDTAYKTTLELDKVLNRAVQLCACQETKEMMQALEPAPTIEDERYDLTQTNAINALLIKNGSPRFGSVREVRRIVAHARKGGILSMGELLEIAATLRNFSGLSQWYGLSEHEMLPTDDLFFALAPQPVLEKQISESILSPEEMADTASVTLHDLRRKIRQTEDSIRTKLDNIIRNSTTNKFLQDAVVSLRNGRYVVPVRAEYRGEVGGVIHDVSSTGATVFVEPTAVVEANARIMQLRAQEQEEITRILTSFSTQVGSLEPQFTYSYDAMLKIDLLLAKARLAVEQNAFMPAVSDAVHFKLNKARHPLIDKKKVVPVDIELGSEYDTLVITGPNTGGKTVSLKTAGLLNAMAQYGFLIPAHESSIVCHFDEYLVDIGDEQSIEQSLSTFSGHMKRISGILDLAGHATLTLLDELGAGTDPAEGAALAVSILEQLRRQGSLLMATTHYAELKVYALETPGVVNASCEFNVETLMPTYKLSVGVPGKSNAFLISAKLGIPQEIINAARNHMSNDDKRLDSVLSQLESYKLTCDAADVEVVDSDKPGGTIVWQSPASGETVPEWTTIKFRVSAGLASSALPITVDIPQNGKDIVKVEIYVGDEPNPQYS
;
A
#
# COMPACT_ATOMS: atom_id res chain seq x y z
N MET A 1 -13.00 18.08 -1.16
CA MET A 1 -12.20 17.45 -0.07
C MET A 1 -10.88 18.20 0.12
N ASP A 2 -10.62 18.66 1.33
CA ASP A 2 -9.29 19.18 1.68
C ASP A 2 -8.30 18.01 1.64
N THR A 3 -7.22 18.10 0.88
CA THR A 3 -6.22 17.03 0.75
C THR A 3 -5.25 16.95 1.94
N ALA A 4 -5.35 17.87 2.87
CA ALA A 4 -4.46 17.97 4.03
C ALA A 4 -4.50 16.70 4.93
N TYR A 5 -5.66 16.04 5.04
CA TYR A 5 -5.79 14.81 5.80
C TYR A 5 -4.89 13.67 5.28
N LYS A 6 -4.64 13.61 3.94
CA LYS A 6 -3.80 12.56 3.33
C LYS A 6 -2.40 12.54 3.98
N THR A 7 -1.80 13.71 4.16
CA THR A 7 -0.47 13.85 4.77
C THR A 7 -0.54 13.69 6.29
N THR A 8 -1.54 14.27 6.94
CA THR A 8 -1.67 14.23 8.42
C THR A 8 -1.93 12.80 8.92
N LEU A 9 -2.78 12.03 8.22
CA LEU A 9 -3.04 10.61 8.51
C LEU A 9 -1.98 9.67 7.92
N GLU A 10 -1.01 10.19 7.16
CA GLU A 10 0.05 9.41 6.51
C GLU A 10 -0.45 8.46 5.40
N LEU A 11 -1.63 8.73 4.82
CA LEU A 11 -2.17 7.98 3.69
C LEU A 11 -1.26 8.09 2.46
N ASP A 12 -0.63 9.24 2.26
CA ASP A 12 0.38 9.48 1.22
C ASP A 12 1.54 8.47 1.29
N LYS A 13 1.96 8.07 2.50
CA LYS A 13 3.00 7.05 2.70
C LYS A 13 2.51 5.65 2.31
N VAL A 14 1.23 5.33 2.59
CA VAL A 14 0.60 4.07 2.17
C VAL A 14 0.48 4.02 0.65
N LEU A 15 0.00 5.10 0.02
CA LEU A 15 -0.07 5.24 -1.44
C LEU A 15 1.32 5.10 -2.08
N ASN A 16 2.33 5.78 -1.53
CA ASN A 16 3.71 5.67 -2.02
C ASN A 16 4.26 4.24 -1.91
N ARG A 17 3.89 3.50 -0.87
CA ARG A 17 4.25 2.08 -0.75
C ARG A 17 3.55 1.23 -1.82
N ALA A 18 2.27 1.48 -2.10
CA ALA A 18 1.53 0.83 -3.17
C ALA A 18 2.12 1.15 -4.56
N VAL A 19 2.55 2.40 -4.81
CA VAL A 19 3.26 2.81 -6.03
C VAL A 19 4.50 1.95 -6.29
N GLN A 20 5.26 1.60 -5.25
CA GLN A 20 6.45 0.74 -5.40
C GLN A 20 6.08 -0.71 -5.79
N LEU A 21 4.85 -1.13 -5.56
CA LEU A 21 4.35 -2.46 -5.91
C LEU A 21 3.75 -2.53 -7.32
N CYS A 22 3.52 -1.39 -7.98
CA CYS A 22 3.11 -1.33 -9.37
C CYS A 22 4.26 -1.69 -10.31
N ALA A 23 3.98 -2.50 -11.32
CA ALA A 23 4.96 -2.91 -12.32
C ALA A 23 5.14 -1.88 -13.44
N CYS A 24 4.04 -1.30 -13.94
CA CYS A 24 4.05 -0.35 -15.06
C CYS A 24 4.18 1.08 -14.59
N GLN A 25 4.85 1.92 -15.38
CA GLN A 25 5.02 3.34 -15.04
C GLN A 25 3.68 4.10 -15.04
N GLU A 26 2.80 3.84 -16.01
CA GLU A 26 1.47 4.45 -16.04
C GLU A 26 0.62 4.06 -14.83
N THR A 27 0.72 2.79 -14.37
CA THR A 27 0.03 2.34 -13.16
C THR A 27 0.52 3.07 -11.91
N LYS A 28 1.82 3.40 -11.84
CA LYS A 28 2.37 4.22 -10.76
C LYS A 28 1.75 5.62 -10.74
N GLU A 29 1.59 6.23 -11.91
CA GLU A 29 0.94 7.54 -12.07
C GLU A 29 -0.55 7.45 -11.69
N MET A 30 -1.25 6.38 -12.12
CA MET A 30 -2.64 6.12 -11.71
C MET A 30 -2.77 5.96 -10.19
N MET A 31 -1.86 5.23 -9.55
CA MET A 31 -1.85 5.04 -8.08
C MET A 31 -1.59 6.34 -7.34
N GLN A 32 -0.70 7.20 -7.84
CA GLN A 32 -0.44 8.53 -7.26
C GLN A 32 -1.63 9.49 -7.41
N ALA A 33 -2.35 9.38 -8.52
CA ALA A 33 -3.55 10.17 -8.82
C ALA A 33 -4.85 9.54 -8.30
N LEU A 34 -4.76 8.47 -7.48
CA LEU A 34 -5.92 7.78 -6.97
C LEU A 34 -6.74 8.73 -6.07
N GLU A 35 -8.03 8.77 -6.32
CA GLU A 35 -9.00 9.52 -5.54
C GLU A 35 -9.88 8.55 -4.72
N PRO A 36 -10.50 9.01 -3.62
CA PRO A 36 -11.41 8.17 -2.84
C PRO A 36 -12.66 7.82 -3.66
N ALA A 37 -13.25 6.67 -3.39
CA ALA A 37 -14.52 6.28 -3.96
C ALA A 37 -15.58 7.37 -3.66
N PRO A 38 -16.34 7.82 -4.67
CA PRO A 38 -17.31 8.90 -4.49
C PRO A 38 -18.59 8.47 -3.77
N THR A 39 -18.91 7.17 -3.78
CA THR A 39 -20.11 6.61 -3.15
C THR A 39 -19.78 5.34 -2.36
N ILE A 40 -20.69 4.94 -1.47
CA ILE A 40 -20.58 3.67 -0.69
C ILE A 40 -20.54 2.47 -1.64
N GLU A 41 -21.32 2.51 -2.71
CA GLU A 41 -21.36 1.45 -3.72
C GLU A 41 -20.04 1.32 -4.46
N ASP A 42 -19.41 2.43 -4.84
CA ASP A 42 -18.10 2.43 -5.47
C ASP A 42 -17.01 1.92 -4.51
N GLU A 43 -17.06 2.32 -3.23
CA GLU A 43 -16.13 1.82 -2.20
C GLU A 43 -16.25 0.30 -2.03
N ARG A 44 -17.48 -0.23 -1.91
CA ARG A 44 -17.74 -1.66 -1.84
C ARG A 44 -17.23 -2.40 -3.08
N TYR A 45 -17.46 -1.83 -4.24
CA TYR A 45 -17.02 -2.41 -5.51
C TYR A 45 -15.50 -2.48 -5.58
N ASP A 46 -14.79 -1.39 -5.28
CA ASP A 46 -13.33 -1.32 -5.29
C ASP A 46 -12.69 -2.29 -4.29
N LEU A 47 -13.25 -2.37 -3.07
CA LEU A 47 -12.81 -3.33 -2.06
C LEU A 47 -13.03 -4.77 -2.52
N THR A 48 -14.17 -5.07 -3.15
CA THR A 48 -14.49 -6.41 -3.66
C THR A 48 -13.54 -6.82 -4.78
N GLN A 49 -13.21 -5.91 -5.70
CA GLN A 49 -12.21 -6.16 -6.75
C GLN A 49 -10.82 -6.44 -6.15
N THR A 50 -10.38 -5.61 -5.20
CA THR A 50 -9.09 -5.81 -4.52
C THR A 50 -9.05 -7.14 -3.77
N ASN A 51 -10.14 -7.50 -3.08
CA ASN A 51 -10.25 -8.75 -2.34
C ASN A 51 -10.25 -9.98 -3.26
N ALA A 52 -10.90 -9.90 -4.42
CA ALA A 52 -10.88 -10.96 -5.42
C ALA A 52 -9.43 -11.24 -5.91
N ILE A 53 -8.69 -10.20 -6.23
CA ILE A 53 -7.27 -10.34 -6.63
C ILE A 53 -6.41 -10.82 -5.46
N ASN A 54 -6.66 -10.35 -4.23
CA ASN A 54 -5.96 -10.83 -3.04
C ASN A 54 -6.16 -12.33 -2.82
N ALA A 55 -7.38 -12.83 -2.95
CA ALA A 55 -7.69 -14.26 -2.84
C ALA A 55 -6.97 -15.08 -3.93
N LEU A 56 -6.94 -14.59 -5.17
CA LEU A 56 -6.21 -15.24 -6.26
C LEU A 56 -4.69 -15.21 -6.02
N LEU A 57 -4.13 -14.13 -5.49
CA LEU A 57 -2.70 -14.06 -5.13
C LEU A 57 -2.32 -15.09 -4.05
N ILE A 58 -3.17 -15.25 -3.04
CA ILE A 58 -2.96 -16.25 -1.98
C ILE A 58 -3.03 -17.67 -2.55
N LYS A 59 -3.97 -17.94 -3.46
CA LYS A 59 -4.22 -19.26 -4.03
C LYS A 59 -3.21 -19.64 -5.12
N ASN A 60 -2.93 -18.73 -6.05
CA ASN A 60 -2.15 -18.97 -7.27
C ASN A 60 -0.70 -18.47 -7.19
N GLY A 61 -0.34 -17.72 -6.13
CA GLY A 61 0.91 -16.96 -6.07
C GLY A 61 0.91 -15.75 -7.02
N SER A 62 2.06 -15.11 -7.18
CA SER A 62 2.19 -13.93 -8.05
C SER A 62 2.19 -14.31 -9.55
N PRO A 63 1.47 -13.55 -10.40
CA PRO A 63 1.51 -13.76 -11.84
C PRO A 63 2.89 -13.46 -12.43
N ARG A 64 3.19 -14.07 -13.57
CA ARG A 64 4.34 -13.69 -14.43
C ARG A 64 3.97 -12.39 -15.14
N PHE A 65 4.31 -11.28 -14.51
CA PHE A 65 3.97 -9.95 -14.96
C PHE A 65 5.16 -9.02 -14.74
N GLY A 66 5.63 -8.38 -15.79
CA GLY A 66 6.78 -7.48 -15.77
C GLY A 66 6.43 -6.06 -16.22
N SER A 67 7.37 -5.14 -15.98
CA SER A 67 7.22 -3.76 -16.44
C SER A 67 7.18 -3.70 -17.96
N VAL A 68 6.28 -2.90 -18.50
CA VAL A 68 6.19 -2.53 -19.91
C VAL A 68 6.19 -1.03 -20.07
N ARG A 69 6.62 -0.57 -21.24
CA ARG A 69 6.50 0.84 -21.64
C ARG A 69 5.17 1.09 -22.32
N GLU A 70 4.79 2.35 -22.41
CA GLU A 70 3.61 2.78 -23.16
C GLU A 70 3.80 2.48 -24.66
N VAL A 71 2.95 1.62 -25.21
CA VAL A 71 3.06 1.12 -26.60
C VAL A 71 1.86 1.42 -27.48
N ARG A 72 0.77 2.01 -26.95
CA ARG A 72 -0.45 2.32 -27.73
C ARG A 72 -0.16 3.23 -28.92
N ARG A 73 0.76 4.22 -28.75
CA ARG A 73 1.18 5.11 -29.84
C ARG A 73 1.93 4.36 -30.93
N ILE A 74 2.74 3.37 -30.56
CA ILE A 74 3.50 2.53 -31.48
C ILE A 74 2.53 1.66 -32.30
N VAL A 75 1.56 1.04 -31.64
CA VAL A 75 0.52 0.23 -32.31
C VAL A 75 -0.37 1.10 -33.23
N ALA A 76 -0.75 2.29 -32.80
CA ALA A 76 -1.49 3.24 -33.63
C ALA A 76 -0.67 3.72 -34.85
N HIS A 77 0.65 3.86 -34.73
CA HIS A 77 1.55 4.15 -35.86
C HIS A 77 1.56 2.99 -36.87
N ALA A 78 1.68 1.77 -36.40
CA ALA A 78 1.63 0.56 -37.23
C ALA A 78 0.29 0.43 -37.98
N ARG A 79 -0.84 0.74 -37.32
CA ARG A 79 -2.17 0.73 -37.97
C ARG A 79 -2.27 1.71 -39.14
N LYS A 80 -1.57 2.84 -39.06
CA LYS A 80 -1.51 3.83 -40.16
C LYS A 80 -0.53 3.44 -41.28
N GLY A 81 0.03 2.24 -41.26
CA GLY A 81 0.99 1.73 -42.23
C GLY A 81 2.45 2.07 -41.92
N GLY A 82 2.74 2.56 -40.73
CA GLY A 82 4.11 2.79 -40.28
C GLY A 82 4.86 1.48 -40.04
N ILE A 83 6.16 1.48 -40.32
CA ILE A 83 7.05 0.32 -40.06
C ILE A 83 7.69 0.54 -38.70
N LEU A 84 7.51 -0.45 -37.81
CA LEU A 84 8.09 -0.46 -36.47
C LEU A 84 9.55 -0.93 -36.53
N SER A 85 10.36 -0.34 -35.68
CA SER A 85 11.73 -0.78 -35.42
C SER A 85 11.77 -2.12 -34.65
N MET A 86 12.92 -2.78 -34.65
CA MET A 86 13.14 -4.00 -33.85
C MET A 86 12.89 -3.76 -32.35
N GLY A 87 13.34 -2.61 -31.81
CA GLY A 87 13.13 -2.25 -30.41
C GLY A 87 11.63 -2.09 -30.06
N GLU A 88 10.87 -1.39 -30.91
CA GLU A 88 9.42 -1.22 -30.72
C GLU A 88 8.66 -2.55 -30.79
N LEU A 89 9.06 -3.45 -31.71
CA LEU A 89 8.48 -4.79 -31.79
C LEU A 89 8.78 -5.64 -30.56
N LEU A 90 9.97 -5.52 -29.97
CA LEU A 90 10.30 -6.20 -28.71
C LEU A 90 9.47 -5.67 -27.52
N GLU A 91 9.18 -4.37 -27.48
CA GLU A 91 8.28 -3.77 -26.47
C GLU A 91 6.83 -4.30 -26.63
N ILE A 92 6.36 -4.43 -27.89
CA ILE A 92 5.07 -5.07 -28.19
C ILE A 92 5.06 -6.54 -27.74
N ALA A 93 6.11 -7.31 -28.06
CA ALA A 93 6.21 -8.71 -27.65
C ALA A 93 6.22 -8.86 -26.11
N ALA A 94 6.90 -7.98 -25.39
CA ALA A 94 6.89 -7.94 -23.92
C ALA A 94 5.47 -7.68 -23.37
N THR A 95 4.72 -6.76 -23.99
CA THR A 95 3.33 -6.47 -23.61
C THR A 95 2.40 -7.66 -23.87
N LEU A 96 2.51 -8.30 -25.05
CA LEU A 96 1.73 -9.50 -25.39
C LEU A 96 2.05 -10.69 -24.46
N ARG A 97 3.29 -10.80 -24.00
CA ARG A 97 3.71 -11.80 -23.00
C ARG A 97 3.02 -11.55 -21.66
N ASN A 98 2.87 -10.29 -21.26
CA ASN A 98 2.13 -9.95 -20.05
C ASN A 98 0.64 -10.30 -20.17
N PHE A 99 -0.01 -10.01 -21.31
CA PHE A 99 -1.40 -10.44 -21.54
C PHE A 99 -1.54 -11.95 -21.39
N SER A 100 -0.64 -12.71 -22.01
CA SER A 100 -0.63 -14.17 -21.90
C SER A 100 -0.39 -14.64 -20.47
N GLY A 101 0.57 -14.03 -19.77
CA GLY A 101 0.92 -14.37 -18.39
C GLY A 101 -0.21 -14.12 -17.40
N LEU A 102 -0.89 -12.98 -17.52
CA LEU A 102 -2.04 -12.63 -16.68
C LEU A 102 -3.25 -13.52 -16.97
N SER A 103 -3.56 -13.76 -18.25
CA SER A 103 -4.67 -14.65 -18.65
C SER A 103 -4.45 -16.09 -18.17
N GLN A 104 -3.23 -16.62 -18.30
CA GLN A 104 -2.88 -17.95 -17.79
C GLN A 104 -2.98 -18.01 -16.27
N TRP A 105 -2.44 -17.00 -15.56
CA TRP A 105 -2.49 -16.94 -14.10
C TRP A 105 -3.93 -16.93 -13.58
N TYR A 106 -4.82 -16.18 -14.25
CA TYR A 106 -6.23 -16.12 -13.89
C TYR A 106 -6.92 -17.47 -14.03
N GLY A 107 -6.58 -18.23 -15.09
CA GLY A 107 -7.11 -19.56 -15.35
C GLY A 107 -6.47 -20.71 -14.58
N LEU A 108 -5.50 -20.45 -13.66
CA LEU A 108 -4.83 -21.52 -12.89
C LEU A 108 -5.76 -22.22 -11.89
N SER A 109 -6.81 -21.56 -11.44
CA SER A 109 -7.76 -22.13 -10.50
C SER A 109 -9.19 -21.84 -10.92
N GLU A 110 -10.05 -22.85 -10.79
CA GLU A 110 -11.49 -22.65 -10.91
C GLU A 110 -11.98 -21.71 -9.81
N HIS A 111 -12.77 -20.74 -10.18
CA HIS A 111 -13.43 -19.77 -9.30
C HIS A 111 -14.83 -19.48 -9.84
N GLU A 112 -15.73 -19.08 -8.95
CA GLU A 112 -17.02 -18.51 -9.33
C GLU A 112 -16.80 -17.15 -10.03
N MET A 113 -17.87 -16.57 -10.58
CA MET A 113 -17.83 -15.26 -11.22
C MET A 113 -17.26 -14.20 -10.26
N LEU A 114 -16.19 -13.54 -10.66
CA LEU A 114 -15.52 -12.50 -9.90
C LEU A 114 -15.79 -11.12 -10.49
N PRO A 115 -15.82 -10.06 -9.69
CA PRO A 115 -16.01 -8.70 -10.17
C PRO A 115 -14.86 -8.19 -11.06
N THR A 116 -13.82 -9.00 -11.23
CA THR A 116 -12.65 -8.72 -12.08
C THR A 116 -12.64 -9.50 -13.39
N ASP A 117 -13.64 -10.36 -13.64
CA ASP A 117 -13.73 -11.20 -14.85
C ASP A 117 -13.60 -10.39 -16.14
N ASP A 118 -14.33 -9.29 -16.23
CA ASP A 118 -14.31 -8.42 -17.41
C ASP A 118 -12.91 -7.90 -17.75
N LEU A 119 -12.07 -7.63 -16.73
CA LEU A 119 -10.71 -7.18 -16.93
C LEU A 119 -9.83 -8.28 -17.53
N PHE A 120 -9.95 -9.51 -17.04
CA PHE A 120 -9.15 -10.64 -17.55
C PHE A 120 -9.65 -11.15 -18.90
N PHE A 121 -10.96 -11.12 -19.16
CA PHE A 121 -11.54 -11.46 -20.47
C PHE A 121 -11.27 -10.39 -21.54
N ALA A 122 -10.98 -9.15 -21.13
CA ALA A 122 -10.53 -8.10 -22.04
C ALA A 122 -9.11 -8.34 -22.57
N LEU A 123 -8.31 -9.15 -21.89
CA LEU A 123 -6.97 -9.48 -22.36
C LEU A 123 -7.06 -10.36 -23.61
N ALA A 124 -6.35 -9.96 -24.65
CA ALA A 124 -6.27 -10.68 -25.92
C ALA A 124 -4.86 -11.22 -26.15
N PRO A 125 -4.51 -12.38 -25.57
CA PRO A 125 -3.20 -13.00 -25.79
C PRO A 125 -2.97 -13.30 -27.26
N GLN A 126 -1.77 -13.00 -27.76
CA GLN A 126 -1.31 -13.32 -29.12
C GLN A 126 0.00 -14.15 -29.05
N PRO A 127 -0.04 -15.38 -28.53
CA PRO A 127 1.18 -16.15 -28.26
C PRO A 127 1.98 -16.49 -29.51
N VAL A 128 1.31 -16.63 -30.65
CA VAL A 128 1.99 -16.93 -31.94
C VAL A 128 2.79 -15.72 -32.40
N LEU A 129 2.18 -14.51 -32.41
CA LEU A 129 2.86 -13.29 -32.81
C LEU A 129 3.98 -12.92 -31.84
N GLU A 130 3.73 -13.02 -30.53
CA GLU A 130 4.74 -12.79 -29.47
C GLU A 130 5.97 -13.68 -29.70
N LYS A 131 5.75 -14.97 -29.90
CA LYS A 131 6.82 -15.95 -30.13
C LYS A 131 7.58 -15.63 -31.42
N GLN A 132 6.87 -15.35 -32.52
CA GLN A 132 7.52 -15.03 -33.80
C GLN A 132 8.41 -13.80 -33.70
N ILE A 133 7.95 -12.72 -33.05
CA ILE A 133 8.76 -11.51 -32.84
C ILE A 133 9.97 -11.84 -31.98
N SER A 134 9.79 -12.51 -30.84
CA SER A 134 10.87 -12.83 -29.88
C SER A 134 11.92 -13.79 -30.44
N GLU A 135 11.54 -14.70 -31.33
CA GLU A 135 12.48 -15.62 -32.00
C GLU A 135 13.19 -14.96 -33.19
N SER A 136 12.56 -13.95 -33.81
CA SER A 136 13.12 -13.26 -34.98
C SER A 136 14.01 -12.08 -34.62
N ILE A 137 13.80 -11.42 -33.46
CA ILE A 137 14.50 -10.22 -33.04
C ILE A 137 15.23 -10.50 -31.71
N LEU A 138 16.57 -10.45 -31.75
CA LEU A 138 17.42 -10.76 -30.60
C LEU A 138 17.71 -9.53 -29.74
N SER A 139 17.84 -8.37 -30.37
CA SER A 139 18.07 -7.07 -29.72
C SER A 139 17.51 -5.93 -30.57
N PRO A 140 17.45 -4.69 -30.06
CA PRO A 140 17.02 -3.54 -30.86
C PRO A 140 17.82 -3.30 -32.15
N GLU A 141 19.04 -3.83 -32.25
CA GLU A 141 19.93 -3.69 -33.41
C GLU A 141 20.15 -5.00 -34.17
N GLU A 142 19.66 -6.14 -33.64
CA GLU A 142 20.01 -7.46 -34.19
C GLU A 142 18.79 -8.33 -34.45
N MET A 143 18.64 -8.76 -35.72
CA MET A 143 17.66 -9.74 -36.15
C MET A 143 18.34 -11.13 -36.28
N ALA A 144 17.66 -12.17 -35.81
CA ALA A 144 18.14 -13.53 -35.86
C ALA A 144 18.33 -14.01 -37.31
N ASP A 145 19.36 -14.80 -37.55
CA ASP A 145 19.57 -15.47 -38.86
C ASP A 145 18.36 -16.32 -39.26
N THR A 146 17.69 -16.88 -38.30
CA THR A 146 16.49 -17.74 -38.44
C THR A 146 15.19 -17.01 -38.67
N ALA A 147 15.19 -15.66 -38.66
CA ALA A 147 13.97 -14.86 -38.86
C ALA A 147 13.29 -15.13 -40.21
N SER A 148 14.05 -15.47 -41.24
CA SER A 148 13.54 -16.06 -42.50
C SER A 148 14.59 -16.93 -43.18
N VAL A 149 14.12 -17.85 -44.04
CA VAL A 149 15.01 -18.68 -44.87
C VAL A 149 15.86 -17.80 -45.80
N THR A 150 15.26 -16.75 -46.34
CA THR A 150 15.94 -15.78 -47.23
C THR A 150 17.07 -15.05 -46.49
N LEU A 151 16.82 -14.55 -45.27
CA LEU A 151 17.82 -13.85 -44.47
C LEU A 151 19.00 -14.78 -44.12
N HIS A 152 18.68 -16.00 -43.72
CA HIS A 152 19.70 -17.05 -43.44
C HIS A 152 20.61 -17.29 -44.65
N ASP A 153 20.02 -17.48 -45.85
CA ASP A 153 20.77 -17.72 -47.06
C ASP A 153 21.60 -16.49 -47.50
N LEU A 154 21.10 -15.29 -47.37
CA LEU A 154 21.82 -14.06 -47.67
C LEU A 154 23.04 -13.92 -46.75
N ARG A 155 22.86 -14.08 -45.44
CA ARG A 155 23.97 -13.99 -44.46
C ARG A 155 25.00 -15.09 -44.64
N ARG A 156 24.56 -16.28 -45.00
CA ARG A 156 25.49 -17.37 -45.37
C ARG A 156 26.33 -17.00 -46.59
N LYS A 157 25.71 -16.45 -47.67
CA LYS A 157 26.43 -15.99 -48.88
C LYS A 157 27.36 -14.83 -48.57
N ILE A 158 26.99 -13.90 -47.70
CA ILE A 158 27.84 -12.80 -47.26
C ILE A 158 29.09 -13.37 -46.60
N ARG A 159 28.93 -14.24 -45.58
CA ARG A 159 30.07 -14.87 -44.87
C ARG A 159 31.00 -15.64 -45.85
N GLN A 160 30.43 -16.44 -46.74
CA GLN A 160 31.24 -17.16 -47.74
C GLN A 160 32.01 -16.22 -48.66
N THR A 161 31.40 -15.10 -49.07
CA THR A 161 32.08 -14.11 -49.93
C THR A 161 33.14 -13.35 -49.15
N GLU A 162 32.91 -13.00 -47.90
CA GLU A 162 33.89 -12.37 -47.01
C GLU A 162 35.10 -13.25 -46.77
N ASP A 163 34.90 -14.55 -46.53
CA ASP A 163 35.98 -15.52 -46.37
C ASP A 163 36.80 -15.65 -47.66
N SER A 164 36.14 -15.66 -48.83
CA SER A 164 36.82 -15.66 -50.13
C SER A 164 37.66 -14.42 -50.34
N ILE A 165 37.14 -13.21 -49.96
CA ILE A 165 37.87 -11.96 -50.03
C ILE A 165 39.11 -12.00 -49.14
N ARG A 166 38.92 -12.39 -47.87
CA ARG A 166 40.02 -12.51 -46.90
C ARG A 166 41.12 -13.44 -47.43
N THR A 167 40.77 -14.60 -47.94
CA THR A 167 41.73 -15.53 -48.52
C THR A 167 42.53 -14.89 -49.68
N LYS A 168 41.85 -14.18 -50.61
CA LYS A 168 42.49 -13.51 -51.71
C LYS A 168 43.40 -12.36 -51.24
N LEU A 169 42.96 -11.56 -50.28
CA LEU A 169 43.73 -10.42 -49.72
C LEU A 169 44.94 -10.92 -48.91
N ASP A 170 44.78 -11.99 -48.13
CA ASP A 170 45.86 -12.63 -47.39
C ASP A 170 46.96 -13.11 -48.35
N ASN A 171 46.58 -13.69 -49.51
CA ASN A 171 47.53 -14.09 -50.53
C ASN A 171 48.30 -12.86 -51.12
N ILE A 172 47.63 -11.74 -51.31
CA ILE A 172 48.26 -10.48 -51.76
C ILE A 172 49.23 -9.91 -50.69
N ILE A 173 48.81 -9.92 -49.42
CA ILE A 173 49.61 -9.45 -48.28
C ILE A 173 50.85 -10.30 -48.06
N ARG A 174 50.72 -11.64 -48.17
CA ARG A 174 51.83 -12.58 -47.96
C ARG A 174 52.79 -12.67 -49.15
N ASN A 175 52.41 -12.18 -50.33
CA ASN A 175 53.28 -12.17 -51.49
C ASN A 175 54.45 -11.19 -51.31
N SER A 176 55.67 -11.68 -51.34
CA SER A 176 56.89 -10.89 -51.08
C SER A 176 57.08 -9.71 -52.04
N THR A 177 56.50 -9.74 -53.22
CA THR A 177 56.57 -8.65 -54.21
C THR A 177 55.59 -7.53 -53.86
N THR A 178 54.33 -7.89 -53.54
CA THR A 178 53.29 -6.88 -53.24
C THR A 178 53.38 -6.32 -51.82
N ASN A 179 53.86 -7.11 -50.86
CA ASN A 179 54.05 -6.67 -49.47
C ASN A 179 54.94 -5.42 -49.33
N LYS A 180 55.95 -5.28 -50.21
CA LYS A 180 56.84 -4.09 -50.21
C LYS A 180 56.13 -2.78 -50.52
N PHE A 181 54.99 -2.85 -51.20
CA PHE A 181 54.20 -1.67 -51.60
C PHE A 181 53.16 -1.31 -50.53
N LEU A 182 52.87 -2.21 -49.57
CA LEU A 182 51.88 -1.95 -48.51
C LEU A 182 52.48 -1.03 -47.42
N GLN A 183 51.63 -0.17 -46.87
CA GLN A 183 51.97 0.61 -45.68
C GLN A 183 51.98 -0.32 -44.46
N ASP A 184 50.94 -1.16 -44.34
CA ASP A 184 50.77 -2.17 -43.31
C ASP A 184 50.23 -3.47 -43.94
N ALA A 185 50.64 -4.61 -43.42
CA ALA A 185 50.21 -5.95 -43.92
C ALA A 185 48.84 -6.33 -43.29
N VAL A 186 47.81 -5.47 -43.43
CA VAL A 186 46.50 -5.65 -42.89
C VAL A 186 45.41 -5.42 -43.94
N VAL A 187 44.27 -6.12 -43.74
CA VAL A 187 43.04 -5.84 -44.49
C VAL A 187 42.24 -4.78 -43.76
N SER A 188 41.77 -3.76 -44.46
CA SER A 188 40.97 -2.67 -43.94
C SER A 188 39.59 -2.63 -44.61
N LEU A 189 38.59 -2.11 -43.92
CA LEU A 189 37.29 -1.78 -44.50
C LEU A 189 37.19 -0.27 -44.73
N ARG A 190 36.89 0.16 -45.95
CA ARG A 190 36.65 1.53 -46.33
C ARG A 190 35.42 1.62 -47.23
N ASN A 191 34.46 2.49 -46.87
CA ASN A 191 33.22 2.68 -47.63
C ASN A 191 32.50 1.32 -47.92
N GLY A 192 32.52 0.42 -46.94
CA GLY A 192 31.91 -0.94 -47.09
C GLY A 192 32.68 -1.92 -47.96
N ARG A 193 33.91 -1.62 -48.39
CA ARG A 193 34.75 -2.46 -49.23
C ARG A 193 36.02 -2.89 -48.52
N TYR A 194 36.42 -4.12 -48.74
CA TYR A 194 37.70 -4.65 -48.28
C TYR A 194 38.84 -4.14 -49.14
N VAL A 195 39.79 -3.49 -48.53
CA VAL A 195 40.90 -2.80 -49.18
C VAL A 195 42.23 -3.11 -48.49
N VAL A 196 43.35 -2.85 -49.18
CA VAL A 196 44.68 -2.91 -48.59
C VAL A 196 45.29 -1.53 -48.54
N PRO A 197 46.01 -1.12 -47.47
CA PRO A 197 46.70 0.15 -47.36
C PRO A 197 48.01 0.11 -48.15
N VAL A 198 48.12 0.89 -49.20
CA VAL A 198 49.29 1.02 -50.09
C VAL A 198 49.96 2.36 -49.82
N ARG A 199 51.31 2.40 -49.81
CA ARG A 199 52.04 3.65 -49.73
C ARG A 199 51.76 4.50 -50.97
N ALA A 200 51.52 5.79 -50.79
CA ALA A 200 51.09 6.69 -51.87
C ALA A 200 52.08 6.71 -53.07
N GLU A 201 53.37 6.49 -52.82
CA GLU A 201 54.41 6.40 -53.83
C GLU A 201 54.30 5.14 -54.73
N TYR A 202 53.66 4.06 -54.24
CA TYR A 202 53.45 2.79 -54.96
C TYR A 202 52.01 2.57 -55.41
N ARG A 203 51.19 3.64 -55.47
CA ARG A 203 49.76 3.59 -55.80
C ARG A 203 49.45 2.90 -57.15
N GLY A 204 50.41 2.91 -58.07
CA GLY A 204 50.27 2.28 -59.40
C GLY A 204 50.73 0.81 -59.47
N GLU A 205 51.44 0.32 -58.46
CA GLU A 205 52.02 -1.03 -58.43
C GLU A 205 51.05 -2.11 -57.96
N VAL A 206 50.05 -1.69 -57.18
CA VAL A 206 48.93 -2.58 -56.76
C VAL A 206 47.76 -2.27 -57.67
N GLY A 207 47.48 -3.14 -58.63
CA GLY A 207 46.34 -3.00 -59.54
C GLY A 207 45.00 -3.03 -58.80
N GLY A 208 44.18 -1.99 -58.97
CA GLY A 208 42.90 -1.89 -58.30
C GLY A 208 42.29 -0.49 -58.30
N VAL A 209 41.22 -0.29 -57.51
CA VAL A 209 40.50 0.96 -57.38
C VAL A 209 40.83 1.62 -56.04
N ILE A 210 41.18 2.93 -56.06
CA ILE A 210 41.41 3.70 -54.83
C ILE A 210 40.06 4.17 -54.26
N HIS A 211 39.79 3.83 -53.01
CA HIS A 211 38.53 4.22 -52.32
C HIS A 211 38.70 5.26 -51.26
N ASP A 212 39.90 5.42 -50.72
CA ASP A 212 40.18 6.39 -49.67
C ASP A 212 41.66 6.77 -49.62
N VAL A 213 41.98 7.87 -49.00
CA VAL A 213 43.35 8.36 -48.78
C VAL A 213 43.47 8.78 -47.31
N SER A 214 44.59 8.45 -46.67
CA SER A 214 44.84 8.88 -45.29
C SER A 214 44.88 10.38 -45.17
N SER A 215 44.58 10.94 -43.98
CA SER A 215 44.60 12.39 -43.71
C SER A 215 45.96 13.05 -44.02
N THR A 216 47.05 12.31 -43.95
CA THR A 216 48.39 12.77 -44.28
C THR A 216 48.75 12.62 -45.77
N GLY A 217 47.89 11.97 -46.55
CA GLY A 217 48.19 11.65 -47.97
C GLY A 217 49.23 10.56 -48.19
N ALA A 218 49.82 10.02 -47.14
CA ALA A 218 50.91 9.03 -47.23
C ALA A 218 50.45 7.58 -47.57
N THR A 219 49.14 7.28 -47.35
CA THR A 219 48.58 5.95 -47.61
C THR A 219 47.33 6.08 -48.46
N VAL A 220 47.22 5.25 -49.49
CA VAL A 220 46.02 5.08 -50.30
C VAL A 220 45.42 3.71 -50.03
N PHE A 221 44.09 3.70 -49.87
CA PHE A 221 43.35 2.42 -49.64
C PHE A 221 42.87 1.91 -50.97
N VAL A 222 43.51 0.82 -51.42
CA VAL A 222 43.28 0.23 -52.74
C VAL A 222 42.43 -1.00 -52.60
N GLU A 223 41.35 -1.11 -53.37
CA GLU A 223 40.61 -2.33 -53.62
C GLU A 223 41.32 -3.11 -54.75
N PRO A 224 42.00 -4.22 -54.45
CA PRO A 224 42.70 -4.98 -55.49
C PRO A 224 41.72 -5.55 -56.52
N THR A 225 42.12 -5.58 -57.81
CA THR A 225 41.29 -6.11 -58.90
C THR A 225 40.74 -7.49 -58.61
N ALA A 226 41.53 -8.33 -57.92
CA ALA A 226 41.13 -9.70 -57.55
C ALA A 226 39.89 -9.80 -56.64
N VAL A 227 39.51 -8.71 -55.94
CA VAL A 227 38.38 -8.69 -55.00
C VAL A 227 37.28 -7.69 -55.38
N VAL A 228 37.42 -6.92 -56.45
CA VAL A 228 36.43 -5.93 -56.91
C VAL A 228 35.04 -6.54 -57.10
N GLU A 229 34.93 -7.67 -57.82
CA GLU A 229 33.66 -8.35 -58.04
C GLU A 229 33.06 -8.87 -56.74
N ALA A 230 33.91 -9.43 -55.86
CA ALA A 230 33.46 -9.97 -54.58
C ALA A 230 32.97 -8.86 -53.64
N ASN A 231 33.68 -7.74 -53.57
CA ASN A 231 33.23 -6.55 -52.81
C ASN A 231 31.90 -6.00 -53.37
N ALA A 232 31.77 -5.87 -54.69
CA ALA A 232 30.50 -5.46 -55.31
C ALA A 232 29.37 -6.44 -54.96
N ARG A 233 29.67 -7.76 -54.96
CA ARG A 233 28.71 -8.78 -54.55
C ARG A 233 28.28 -8.68 -53.09
N ILE A 234 29.22 -8.40 -52.17
CA ILE A 234 28.86 -8.15 -50.74
C ILE A 234 27.95 -6.96 -50.61
N MET A 235 28.26 -5.85 -51.28
CA MET A 235 27.40 -4.66 -51.23
C MET A 235 25.97 -4.97 -51.72
N GLN A 236 25.86 -5.74 -52.82
CA GLN A 236 24.56 -6.19 -53.32
C GLN A 236 23.83 -7.10 -52.33
N LEU A 237 24.53 -8.05 -51.72
CA LEU A 237 23.97 -8.98 -50.74
C LEU A 237 23.52 -8.25 -49.47
N ARG A 238 24.30 -7.27 -49.00
CA ARG A 238 23.91 -6.42 -47.84
C ARG A 238 22.70 -5.55 -48.13
N ALA A 239 22.56 -5.02 -49.35
CA ALA A 239 21.36 -4.31 -49.77
C ALA A 239 20.12 -5.23 -49.75
N GLN A 240 20.26 -6.46 -50.28
CA GLN A 240 19.21 -7.47 -50.23
C GLN A 240 18.89 -7.93 -48.81
N GLU A 241 19.88 -8.03 -47.94
CA GLU A 241 19.68 -8.30 -46.50
C GLU A 241 18.84 -7.19 -45.86
N GLN A 242 19.14 -5.91 -46.12
CA GLN A 242 18.40 -4.81 -45.59
C GLN A 242 16.94 -4.73 -46.12
N GLU A 243 16.75 -5.07 -47.40
CA GLU A 243 15.41 -5.18 -48.00
C GLU A 243 14.61 -6.31 -47.33
N GLU A 244 15.23 -7.47 -47.08
CA GLU A 244 14.58 -8.59 -46.42
C GLU A 244 14.25 -8.28 -44.95
N ILE A 245 15.14 -7.61 -44.19
CA ILE A 245 14.87 -7.13 -42.85
C ILE A 245 13.67 -6.16 -42.85
N THR A 246 13.65 -5.21 -43.77
CA THR A 246 12.53 -4.26 -43.92
C THR A 246 11.23 -4.99 -44.24
N ARG A 247 11.25 -6.03 -45.09
CA ARG A 247 10.08 -6.83 -45.41
C ARG A 247 9.54 -7.57 -44.16
N ILE A 248 10.43 -8.15 -43.35
CA ILE A 248 10.06 -8.84 -42.10
C ILE A 248 9.44 -7.83 -41.12
N LEU A 249 10.08 -6.68 -40.89
CA LEU A 249 9.57 -5.61 -40.02
C LEU A 249 8.20 -5.11 -40.48
N THR A 250 8.01 -4.92 -41.80
CA THR A 250 6.73 -4.52 -42.41
C THR A 250 5.65 -5.57 -42.13
N SER A 251 5.97 -6.85 -42.26
CA SER A 251 5.03 -7.93 -41.99
C SER A 251 4.58 -7.94 -40.53
N PHE A 252 5.52 -7.83 -39.56
CA PHE A 252 5.17 -7.74 -38.15
C PHE A 252 4.37 -6.47 -37.84
N SER A 253 4.79 -5.32 -38.40
CA SER A 253 4.09 -4.04 -38.21
C SER A 253 2.64 -4.10 -38.68
N THR A 254 2.40 -4.74 -39.83
CA THR A 254 1.04 -4.92 -40.37
C THR A 254 0.19 -5.81 -39.44
N GLN A 255 0.74 -6.89 -38.92
CA GLN A 255 0.05 -7.76 -37.98
C GLN A 255 -0.27 -7.01 -36.68
N VAL A 256 0.70 -6.31 -36.09
CA VAL A 256 0.50 -5.46 -34.89
C VAL A 256 -0.56 -4.39 -35.14
N GLY A 257 -0.49 -3.69 -36.28
CA GLY A 257 -1.46 -2.64 -36.63
C GLY A 257 -2.89 -3.16 -36.76
N SER A 258 -3.06 -4.41 -37.23
CA SER A 258 -4.39 -5.05 -37.33
C SER A 258 -5.03 -5.31 -35.95
N LEU A 259 -4.24 -5.43 -34.91
CA LEU A 259 -4.70 -5.69 -33.53
C LEU A 259 -5.02 -4.42 -32.74
N GLU A 260 -4.77 -3.22 -33.27
CA GLU A 260 -4.80 -1.96 -32.52
C GLU A 260 -6.04 -1.75 -31.64
N PRO A 261 -7.29 -1.91 -32.09
CA PRO A 261 -8.44 -1.68 -31.21
C PRO A 261 -8.48 -2.63 -30.01
N GLN A 262 -8.23 -3.91 -30.26
CA GLN A 262 -8.24 -4.94 -29.24
C GLN A 262 -7.03 -4.81 -28.31
N PHE A 263 -5.89 -4.44 -28.86
CA PHE A 263 -4.65 -4.24 -28.10
C PHE A 263 -4.79 -3.09 -27.10
N THR A 264 -5.35 -1.95 -27.54
CA THR A 264 -5.56 -0.79 -26.67
C THR A 264 -6.48 -1.12 -25.51
N TYR A 265 -7.58 -1.82 -25.78
CA TYR A 265 -8.53 -2.27 -24.75
C TYR A 265 -7.87 -3.24 -23.76
N SER A 266 -7.09 -4.20 -24.25
CA SER A 266 -6.33 -5.14 -23.41
C SER A 266 -5.25 -4.44 -22.58
N TYR A 267 -4.61 -3.42 -23.15
CA TYR A 267 -3.59 -2.64 -22.45
C TYR A 267 -4.19 -1.86 -21.28
N ASP A 268 -5.33 -1.20 -21.49
CA ASP A 268 -6.04 -0.48 -20.43
C ASP A 268 -6.54 -1.42 -19.32
N ALA A 269 -7.02 -2.61 -19.68
CA ALA A 269 -7.38 -3.65 -18.72
C ALA A 269 -6.16 -4.15 -17.93
N MET A 270 -5.01 -4.36 -18.59
CA MET A 270 -3.75 -4.74 -17.95
C MET A 270 -3.29 -3.71 -16.91
N LEU A 271 -3.40 -2.41 -17.19
CA LEU A 271 -3.05 -1.36 -16.22
C LEU A 271 -3.96 -1.40 -14.99
N LYS A 272 -5.27 -1.62 -15.17
CA LYS A 272 -6.20 -1.79 -14.05
C LYS A 272 -5.89 -3.04 -13.23
N ILE A 273 -5.54 -4.14 -13.89
CA ILE A 273 -5.11 -5.37 -13.21
C ILE A 273 -3.82 -5.12 -12.40
N ASP A 274 -2.84 -4.40 -12.95
CA ASP A 274 -1.60 -4.05 -12.22
C ASP A 274 -1.89 -3.18 -10.99
N LEU A 275 -2.84 -2.23 -11.11
CA LEU A 275 -3.29 -1.41 -9.98
C LEU A 275 -3.88 -2.29 -8.86
N LEU A 276 -4.78 -3.20 -9.20
CA LEU A 276 -5.39 -4.13 -8.25
C LEU A 276 -4.36 -5.11 -7.66
N LEU A 277 -3.42 -5.59 -8.48
CA LEU A 277 -2.32 -6.43 -8.01
C LEU A 277 -1.44 -5.69 -6.99
N ALA A 278 -1.17 -4.41 -7.20
CA ALA A 278 -0.38 -3.60 -6.26
C ALA A 278 -1.12 -3.42 -4.92
N LYS A 279 -2.43 -3.12 -4.94
CA LYS A 279 -3.28 -3.06 -3.73
C LYS A 279 -3.31 -4.41 -3.01
N ALA A 280 -3.51 -5.51 -3.74
CA ALA A 280 -3.56 -6.85 -3.17
C ALA A 280 -2.20 -7.33 -2.60
N ARG A 281 -1.08 -7.02 -3.26
CA ARG A 281 0.27 -7.28 -2.72
C ARG A 281 0.50 -6.55 -1.40
N LEU A 282 0.07 -5.28 -1.33
CA LEU A 282 0.13 -4.51 -0.08
C LEU A 282 -0.72 -5.16 1.01
N ALA A 283 -1.91 -5.66 0.67
CA ALA A 283 -2.78 -6.38 1.60
C ALA A 283 -2.11 -7.64 2.16
N VAL A 284 -1.48 -8.46 1.31
CA VAL A 284 -0.70 -9.64 1.75
C VAL A 284 0.46 -9.21 2.66
N GLU A 285 1.19 -8.16 2.29
CA GLU A 285 2.27 -7.64 3.14
C GLU A 285 1.77 -7.20 4.52
N GLN A 286 0.58 -6.63 4.63
CA GLN A 286 0.04 -6.09 5.87
C GLN A 286 -0.82 -7.08 6.66
N ASN A 287 -1.07 -8.29 6.15
CA ASN A 287 -2.11 -9.22 6.64
C ASN A 287 -3.45 -8.47 6.77
N ALA A 288 -3.86 -7.82 5.69
CA ALA A 288 -5.05 -7.02 5.62
C ALA A 288 -6.24 -7.84 5.14
N PHE A 289 -7.43 -7.47 5.61
CA PHE A 289 -8.70 -8.11 5.25
C PHE A 289 -9.66 -7.06 4.69
N MET A 290 -10.64 -7.53 3.93
CA MET A 290 -11.72 -6.69 3.44
C MET A 290 -12.68 -6.40 4.60
N PRO A 291 -12.87 -5.11 4.97
CA PRO A 291 -13.90 -4.74 5.93
C PRO A 291 -15.29 -4.75 5.29
N ALA A 292 -16.35 -4.84 6.09
CA ALA A 292 -17.69 -4.45 5.66
C ALA A 292 -17.78 -2.92 5.59
N VAL A 293 -18.52 -2.38 4.62
CA VAL A 293 -18.82 -0.94 4.54
C VAL A 293 -20.23 -0.71 5.08
N SER A 294 -20.35 0.12 6.13
CA SER A 294 -21.63 0.43 6.78
C SER A 294 -22.51 1.34 5.92
N ASP A 295 -23.81 1.12 5.94
CA ASP A 295 -24.80 2.05 5.37
C ASP A 295 -25.13 3.22 6.32
N ALA A 296 -24.81 3.04 7.61
CA ALA A 296 -24.95 4.07 8.64
C ALA A 296 -23.61 4.75 8.91
N VAL A 297 -23.64 5.94 9.51
CA VAL A 297 -22.43 6.64 9.95
C VAL A 297 -21.89 5.99 11.22
N HIS A 298 -21.21 4.86 11.00
CA HIS A 298 -20.70 3.99 12.05
C HIS A 298 -19.50 3.19 11.53
N PHE A 299 -18.47 3.06 12.35
CA PHE A 299 -17.36 2.13 12.08
C PHE A 299 -16.97 1.33 13.33
N LYS A 300 -16.46 0.13 13.12
CA LYS A 300 -15.92 -0.76 14.15
C LYS A 300 -14.66 -1.45 13.64
N LEU A 301 -13.54 -1.09 14.16
CA LEU A 301 -12.25 -1.66 13.83
C LEU A 301 -11.82 -2.65 14.90
N ASN A 302 -11.80 -3.94 14.57
CA ASN A 302 -11.38 -5.00 15.46
C ASN A 302 -9.92 -5.38 15.21
N LYS A 303 -9.10 -5.42 16.26
CA LYS A 303 -7.66 -5.73 16.19
C LYS A 303 -6.94 -4.91 15.11
N ALA A 304 -7.28 -3.63 15.01
CA ALA A 304 -6.72 -2.69 14.05
C ALA A 304 -5.24 -2.44 14.32
N ARG A 305 -4.41 -2.45 13.29
CA ARG A 305 -2.96 -2.23 13.35
C ARG A 305 -2.60 -1.08 12.45
N HIS A 306 -1.75 -0.18 12.93
CA HIS A 306 -1.28 0.92 12.09
C HIS A 306 -0.36 0.38 10.97
N PRO A 307 -0.65 0.60 9.68
CA PRO A 307 0.01 -0.04 8.55
C PRO A 307 1.50 0.31 8.38
N LEU A 308 1.93 1.43 8.96
CA LEU A 308 3.31 1.94 8.86
C LEU A 308 4.19 1.53 10.05
N ILE A 309 3.62 0.91 11.08
CA ILE A 309 4.39 0.37 12.21
C ILE A 309 4.79 -1.07 11.92
N ASP A 310 6.02 -1.43 12.33
CA ASP A 310 6.54 -2.79 12.15
C ASP A 310 5.58 -3.83 12.76
N LYS A 311 5.27 -4.89 12.00
CA LYS A 311 4.32 -5.95 12.40
C LYS A 311 4.64 -6.63 13.73
N LYS A 312 5.91 -6.67 14.13
CA LYS A 312 6.35 -7.28 15.39
C LYS A 312 6.21 -6.35 16.59
N LYS A 313 6.03 -5.05 16.33
CA LYS A 313 5.96 -4.01 17.36
C LYS A 313 4.56 -3.41 17.50
N VAL A 314 3.75 -3.45 16.43
CA VAL A 314 2.40 -2.89 16.44
C VAL A 314 1.51 -3.68 17.39
N VAL A 315 0.85 -2.96 18.29
CA VAL A 315 -0.17 -3.51 19.18
C VAL A 315 -1.54 -3.28 18.54
N PRO A 316 -2.35 -4.34 18.37
CA PRO A 316 -3.71 -4.20 17.85
C PRO A 316 -4.60 -3.43 18.82
N VAL A 317 -5.49 -2.58 18.28
CA VAL A 317 -6.46 -1.81 19.04
C VAL A 317 -7.87 -2.05 18.50
N ASP A 318 -8.87 -2.02 19.39
CA ASP A 318 -10.28 -2.07 19.05
C ASP A 318 -10.85 -0.66 19.19
N ILE A 319 -11.51 -0.17 18.14
CA ILE A 319 -12.05 1.21 18.08
C ILE A 319 -13.42 1.15 17.41
N GLU A 320 -14.42 1.71 18.07
CA GLU A 320 -15.79 1.77 17.54
C GLU A 320 -16.33 3.19 17.71
N LEU A 321 -17.13 3.67 16.75
CA LEU A 321 -17.86 4.95 16.83
C LEU A 321 -19.12 4.90 15.97
N GLY A 322 -20.15 5.63 16.42
CA GLY A 322 -21.39 5.79 15.67
C GLY A 322 -22.49 4.77 16.01
N SER A 323 -22.24 3.81 16.92
CA SER A 323 -23.25 2.88 17.42
C SER A 323 -23.87 3.39 18.73
N GLU A 324 -23.21 3.17 19.85
CA GLU A 324 -23.67 3.60 21.18
C GLU A 324 -23.20 5.00 21.52
N TYR A 325 -22.09 5.44 20.95
CA TYR A 325 -21.50 6.74 21.19
C TYR A 325 -20.93 7.35 19.88
N ASP A 326 -21.06 8.66 19.81
CA ASP A 326 -20.57 9.48 18.67
C ASP A 326 -19.18 10.08 18.94
N THR A 327 -18.75 10.09 20.21
CA THR A 327 -17.54 10.79 20.64
C THR A 327 -16.68 9.93 21.56
N LEU A 328 -15.42 9.76 21.20
CA LEU A 328 -14.41 9.04 21.99
C LEU A 328 -13.35 10.04 22.50
N VAL A 329 -13.27 10.21 23.82
CA VAL A 329 -12.26 11.06 24.48
C VAL A 329 -11.15 10.19 25.03
N ILE A 330 -9.97 10.22 24.38
CA ILE A 330 -8.81 9.38 24.74
C ILE A 330 -7.90 10.14 25.69
N THR A 331 -7.65 9.56 26.86
CA THR A 331 -6.83 10.14 27.91
C THR A 331 -5.62 9.26 28.23
N GLY A 332 -4.66 9.80 28.95
CA GLY A 332 -3.43 9.07 29.31
C GLY A 332 -2.14 9.82 28.93
N PRO A 333 -0.96 9.24 29.18
CA PRO A 333 0.33 9.87 28.87
C PRO A 333 0.55 10.00 27.34
N ASN A 334 1.32 11.00 26.90
CA ASN A 334 1.60 11.23 25.47
C ASN A 334 2.29 10.04 24.82
N THR A 335 3.16 9.37 25.55
CA THR A 335 3.87 8.17 25.09
C THR A 335 2.97 6.93 24.96
N GLY A 336 1.71 6.99 25.41
CA GLY A 336 0.81 5.83 25.50
C GLY A 336 0.18 5.37 24.18
N GLY A 337 0.34 6.12 23.08
CA GLY A 337 -0.22 5.75 21.76
C GLY A 337 -1.55 6.44 21.41
N LYS A 338 -1.95 7.50 22.10
CA LYS A 338 -3.18 8.27 21.83
C LYS A 338 -3.25 8.74 20.38
N THR A 339 -2.25 9.46 19.92
CA THR A 339 -2.13 9.97 18.54
C THR A 339 -2.12 8.83 17.52
N VAL A 340 -1.46 7.71 17.86
CA VAL A 340 -1.43 6.51 16.99
C VAL A 340 -2.83 5.91 16.85
N SER A 341 -3.62 5.85 17.91
CA SER A 341 -5.01 5.36 17.87
C SER A 341 -5.90 6.24 17.00
N LEU A 342 -5.79 7.57 17.15
CA LEU A 342 -6.47 8.55 16.29
C LEU A 342 -6.11 8.35 14.82
N LYS A 343 -4.79 8.32 14.51
CA LYS A 343 -4.31 8.11 13.14
C LYS A 343 -4.75 6.76 12.59
N THR A 344 -4.73 5.69 13.40
CA THR A 344 -5.16 4.36 12.96
C THR A 344 -6.62 4.37 12.53
N ALA A 345 -7.51 4.97 13.33
CA ALA A 345 -8.93 5.04 13.01
C ALA A 345 -9.18 5.80 11.70
N GLY A 346 -8.62 6.99 11.54
CA GLY A 346 -8.76 7.80 10.34
C GLY A 346 -8.13 7.14 9.11
N LEU A 347 -6.89 6.64 9.26
CA LEU A 347 -6.14 6.05 8.16
C LEU A 347 -6.81 4.78 7.60
N LEU A 348 -7.31 3.88 8.46
CA LEU A 348 -7.92 2.64 7.99
C LEU A 348 -9.26 2.88 7.28
N ASN A 349 -10.10 3.80 7.78
CA ASN A 349 -11.31 4.20 7.05
C ASN A 349 -10.95 4.85 5.71
N ALA A 350 -9.98 5.77 5.68
CA ALA A 350 -9.52 6.37 4.44
C ALA A 350 -8.92 5.33 3.47
N MET A 351 -8.11 4.38 3.94
CA MET A 351 -7.58 3.29 3.11
C MET A 351 -8.69 2.49 2.43
N ALA A 352 -9.76 2.14 3.17
CA ALA A 352 -10.90 1.42 2.62
C ALA A 352 -11.58 2.22 1.51
N GLN A 353 -11.78 3.51 1.70
CA GLN A 353 -12.38 4.43 0.73
C GLN A 353 -11.53 4.60 -0.55
N TYR A 354 -10.22 4.29 -0.49
CA TYR A 354 -9.34 4.18 -1.65
C TYR A 354 -9.27 2.76 -2.23
N GLY A 355 -10.14 1.85 -1.77
CA GLY A 355 -10.21 0.45 -2.21
C GLY A 355 -9.04 -0.41 -1.75
N PHE A 356 -8.35 -0.05 -0.66
CA PHE A 356 -7.35 -0.90 -0.01
C PHE A 356 -7.99 -1.75 1.09
N LEU A 357 -7.60 -3.02 1.17
CA LEU A 357 -7.90 -3.85 2.33
C LEU A 357 -7.14 -3.30 3.55
N ILE A 358 -7.71 -3.46 4.74
CA ILE A 358 -7.18 -2.87 5.96
C ILE A 358 -6.51 -3.90 6.89
N PRO A 359 -5.41 -3.56 7.57
CA PRO A 359 -4.75 -4.44 8.54
C PRO A 359 -5.53 -4.51 9.87
N ALA A 360 -6.74 -5.05 9.80
CA ALA A 360 -7.64 -5.29 10.92
C ALA A 360 -8.26 -6.68 10.81
N HIS A 361 -9.06 -7.12 11.79
CA HIS A 361 -9.77 -8.38 11.72
C HIS A 361 -10.89 -8.32 10.67
N GLU A 362 -11.24 -9.45 10.06
CA GLU A 362 -12.25 -9.56 8.99
C GLU A 362 -13.65 -9.08 9.40
N SER A 363 -13.97 -9.15 10.70
CA SER A 363 -15.22 -8.63 11.26
C SER A 363 -15.25 -7.11 11.42
N SER A 364 -14.25 -6.39 10.92
CA SER A 364 -14.22 -4.93 11.00
C SER A 364 -15.20 -4.30 10.02
N ILE A 365 -15.76 -3.17 10.45
CA ILE A 365 -16.71 -2.36 9.68
C ILE A 365 -16.10 -0.98 9.51
N VAL A 366 -16.11 -0.46 8.31
CA VAL A 366 -15.69 0.92 7.98
C VAL A 366 -16.90 1.77 7.62
N CYS A 367 -16.73 3.08 7.70
CA CYS A 367 -17.73 4.05 7.29
C CYS A 367 -17.22 4.85 6.09
N HIS A 368 -18.11 5.09 5.13
CA HIS A 368 -17.85 6.05 4.08
C HIS A 368 -18.03 7.46 4.63
N PHE A 369 -16.97 8.26 4.65
CA PHE A 369 -17.00 9.63 5.12
C PHE A 369 -16.91 10.62 3.95
N ASP A 370 -17.76 11.65 3.99
CA ASP A 370 -17.69 12.76 3.04
C ASP A 370 -16.40 13.58 3.25
N GLU A 371 -16.00 13.79 4.52
CA GLU A 371 -14.81 14.55 4.88
C GLU A 371 -14.09 13.96 6.10
N TYR A 372 -12.76 14.02 6.06
CA TYR A 372 -11.87 13.74 7.19
C TYR A 372 -11.31 15.07 7.70
N LEU A 373 -11.73 15.48 8.87
CA LEU A 373 -11.35 16.75 9.50
C LEU A 373 -10.33 16.49 10.59
N VAL A 374 -9.09 16.93 10.40
CA VAL A 374 -7.97 16.47 11.22
C VAL A 374 -7.18 17.64 11.77
N ASP A 375 -7.08 17.73 13.10
CA ASP A 375 -6.12 18.57 13.81
C ASP A 375 -5.17 17.68 14.62
N ILE A 376 -4.18 17.11 13.93
CA ILE A 376 -3.09 16.31 14.48
C ILE A 376 -1.80 16.91 13.94
N GLY A 377 -0.91 17.37 14.81
CA GLY A 377 0.35 17.97 14.36
C GLY A 377 1.43 17.88 15.41
N ASP A 378 2.67 17.56 14.99
CA ASP A 378 3.87 17.69 15.81
C ASP A 378 4.28 19.16 15.91
N GLU A 379 4.47 19.65 17.13
CA GLU A 379 4.95 21.00 17.46
C GLU A 379 6.42 21.27 17.06
N GLN A 380 7.09 20.34 16.32
CA GLN A 380 8.54 20.40 16.11
C GLN A 380 9.02 21.14 14.85
N SER A 381 8.14 21.79 14.10
CA SER A 381 8.61 22.65 13.01
C SER A 381 8.94 24.06 13.51
N ILE A 382 10.22 24.35 13.64
CA ILE A 382 10.79 25.64 14.08
C ILE A 382 10.38 26.83 13.18
N GLU A 383 9.77 26.60 12.03
CA GLU A 383 9.42 27.64 11.05
C GLU A 383 8.04 28.32 11.24
N GLN A 384 7.20 27.84 12.15
CA GLN A 384 5.90 28.47 12.44
C GLN A 384 5.86 29.09 13.85
N SER A 385 6.28 30.34 13.94
CA SER A 385 6.34 31.16 15.13
C SER A 385 5.00 31.76 15.62
N LEU A 386 3.86 31.22 15.17
CA LEU A 386 2.58 31.46 15.82
C LEU A 386 2.46 30.48 16.98
N SER A 387 2.03 30.97 18.18
CA SER A 387 1.87 30.08 19.34
C SER A 387 1.09 28.84 18.89
N THR A 388 1.50 27.66 19.35
CA THR A 388 0.89 26.36 19.04
C THR A 388 -0.62 26.40 19.19
N PHE A 389 -1.14 27.06 20.23
CA PHE A 389 -2.57 27.29 20.48
C PHE A 389 -3.27 28.02 19.32
N SER A 390 -2.71 29.14 18.83
CA SER A 390 -3.34 29.90 17.74
C SER A 390 -3.41 29.13 16.44
N GLY A 391 -2.42 28.27 16.18
CA GLY A 391 -2.39 27.36 15.03
C GLY A 391 -3.50 26.32 15.09
N HIS A 392 -3.66 25.66 16.24
CA HIS A 392 -4.75 24.73 16.50
C HIS A 392 -6.12 25.40 16.37
N MET A 393 -6.33 26.55 17.01
CA MET A 393 -7.61 27.27 16.95
C MET A 393 -7.99 27.69 15.53
N LYS A 394 -7.02 28.07 14.70
CA LYS A 394 -7.29 28.39 13.29
C LYS A 394 -7.73 27.16 12.50
N ARG A 395 -7.09 26.00 12.71
CA ARG A 395 -7.52 24.74 12.08
C ARG A 395 -8.88 24.30 12.57
N ILE A 396 -9.13 24.35 13.89
CA ILE A 396 -10.41 24.00 14.50
C ILE A 396 -11.53 24.93 14.01
N SER A 397 -11.27 26.21 13.79
CA SER A 397 -12.24 27.11 13.17
C SER A 397 -12.66 26.63 11.78
N GLY A 398 -11.71 26.22 10.94
CA GLY A 398 -12.02 25.64 9.62
C GLY A 398 -12.77 24.30 9.72
N ILE A 399 -12.43 23.48 10.72
CA ILE A 399 -13.12 22.21 11.00
C ILE A 399 -14.58 22.48 11.37
N LEU A 400 -14.85 23.46 12.23
CA LEU A 400 -16.22 23.84 12.65
C LEU A 400 -17.08 24.31 11.48
N ASP A 401 -16.49 24.93 10.46
CA ASP A 401 -17.19 25.38 9.26
C ASP A 401 -17.58 24.22 8.32
N LEU A 402 -16.81 23.10 8.33
CA LEU A 402 -16.95 21.96 7.42
C LEU A 402 -17.64 20.76 8.07
N ALA A 403 -17.64 20.67 9.40
CA ALA A 403 -18.18 19.52 10.12
C ALA A 403 -19.68 19.35 9.88
N GLY A 404 -20.09 18.09 9.68
CA GLY A 404 -21.47 17.72 9.42
C GLY A 404 -21.70 16.22 9.60
N HIS A 405 -22.87 15.77 9.18
CA HIS A 405 -23.19 14.35 9.14
C HIS A 405 -22.24 13.65 8.17
N ALA A 406 -21.83 12.42 8.47
CA ALA A 406 -20.85 11.65 7.72
C ALA A 406 -19.44 12.29 7.63
N THR A 407 -19.06 13.09 8.64
CA THR A 407 -17.68 13.55 8.80
C THR A 407 -17.00 12.84 9.97
N LEU A 408 -15.71 12.54 9.84
CA LEU A 408 -14.85 12.04 10.91
C LEU A 408 -13.91 13.15 11.35
N THR A 409 -14.08 13.63 12.59
CA THR A 409 -13.23 14.66 13.16
C THR A 409 -12.26 14.08 14.18
N LEU A 410 -10.96 14.33 13.98
CA LEU A 410 -9.86 13.82 14.79
C LEU A 410 -9.06 14.98 15.37
N LEU A 411 -9.11 15.15 16.70
CA LEU A 411 -8.49 16.26 17.40
C LEU A 411 -7.43 15.75 18.39
N ASP A 412 -6.18 16.10 18.18
CA ASP A 412 -5.11 15.72 19.10
C ASP A 412 -4.79 16.87 20.07
N GLU A 413 -4.59 16.56 21.34
CA GLU A 413 -4.28 17.49 22.42
C GLU A 413 -5.24 18.69 22.50
N LEU A 414 -6.54 18.45 22.35
CA LEU A 414 -7.56 19.48 22.30
C LEU A 414 -7.53 20.40 23.53
N GLY A 415 -7.40 21.72 23.27
CA GLY A 415 -7.34 22.78 24.27
C GLY A 415 -5.95 23.07 24.83
N ALA A 416 -4.90 22.32 24.44
CA ALA A 416 -3.54 22.53 24.91
C ALA A 416 -2.95 23.89 24.46
N GLY A 417 -1.98 24.40 25.22
CA GLY A 417 -1.23 25.61 24.86
C GLY A 417 -1.79 26.94 25.39
N THR A 418 -2.80 26.90 26.27
CA THR A 418 -3.36 28.08 26.96
C THR A 418 -3.56 27.81 28.44
N ASP A 419 -4.22 28.76 29.15
CA ASP A 419 -4.63 28.53 30.55
C ASP A 419 -5.48 27.25 30.65
N PRO A 420 -5.19 26.33 31.58
CA PRO A 420 -5.88 25.06 31.68
C PRO A 420 -7.39 25.16 31.82
N ALA A 421 -7.91 26.10 32.58
CA ALA A 421 -9.34 26.25 32.77
C ALA A 421 -10.04 26.79 31.52
N GLU A 422 -9.43 27.78 30.85
CA GLU A 422 -9.95 28.30 29.58
C GLU A 422 -9.86 27.24 28.46
N GLY A 423 -8.73 26.50 28.39
CA GLY A 423 -8.51 25.46 27.43
C GLY A 423 -9.51 24.32 27.56
N ALA A 424 -9.79 23.87 28.78
CA ALA A 424 -10.77 22.82 29.05
C ALA A 424 -12.20 23.28 28.71
N ALA A 425 -12.60 24.50 29.11
CA ALA A 425 -13.93 25.03 28.80
C ALA A 425 -14.15 25.18 27.29
N LEU A 426 -13.13 25.65 26.56
CA LEU A 426 -13.17 25.78 25.10
C LEU A 426 -13.25 24.41 24.43
N ALA A 427 -12.46 23.44 24.90
CA ALA A 427 -12.48 22.09 24.38
C ALA A 427 -13.83 21.40 24.50
N VAL A 428 -14.49 21.51 25.66
CA VAL A 428 -15.87 21.00 25.86
C VAL A 428 -16.83 21.67 24.87
N SER A 429 -16.77 22.99 24.74
CA SER A 429 -17.68 23.75 23.85
C SER A 429 -17.47 23.38 22.37
N ILE A 430 -16.22 23.13 21.94
CA ILE A 430 -15.89 22.65 20.59
C ILE A 430 -16.47 21.26 20.34
N LEU A 431 -16.28 20.32 21.26
CA LEU A 431 -16.86 18.96 21.13
C LEU A 431 -18.38 19.01 21.06
N GLU A 432 -19.05 19.80 21.92
CA GLU A 432 -20.51 19.98 21.87
C GLU A 432 -20.99 20.53 20.53
N GLN A 433 -20.29 21.52 19.98
CA GLN A 433 -20.68 22.10 18.71
C GLN A 433 -20.52 21.11 17.55
N LEU A 434 -19.42 20.40 17.49
CA LEU A 434 -19.17 19.35 16.46
C LEU A 434 -20.17 18.20 16.56
N ARG A 435 -20.53 17.77 17.78
CA ARG A 435 -21.60 16.80 18.02
C ARG A 435 -22.96 17.28 17.53
N ARG A 436 -23.32 18.55 17.79
CA ARG A 436 -24.58 19.14 17.29
C ARG A 436 -24.62 19.14 15.75
N GLN A 437 -23.48 19.26 15.09
CA GLN A 437 -23.37 19.16 13.64
C GLN A 437 -23.45 17.71 13.11
N GLY A 438 -23.37 16.72 13.98
CA GLY A 438 -23.51 15.30 13.64
C GLY A 438 -22.21 14.59 13.21
N SER A 439 -21.05 15.21 13.47
CA SER A 439 -19.75 14.59 13.20
C SER A 439 -19.43 13.46 14.19
N LEU A 440 -18.81 12.38 13.73
CA LEU A 440 -18.14 11.42 14.61
C LEU A 440 -16.81 11.97 15.09
N LEU A 441 -16.54 11.88 16.39
CA LEU A 441 -15.43 12.56 17.04
C LEU A 441 -14.48 11.61 17.76
N MET A 442 -13.19 11.78 17.54
CA MET A 442 -12.16 11.26 18.43
C MET A 442 -11.26 12.42 18.88
N ALA A 443 -11.12 12.61 20.17
CA ALA A 443 -10.27 13.65 20.72
C ALA A 443 -9.30 13.09 21.75
N THR A 444 -8.07 13.59 21.77
CA THR A 444 -7.14 13.31 22.88
C THR A 444 -7.00 14.53 23.76
N THR A 445 -6.81 14.31 25.05
CA THR A 445 -6.64 15.39 26.01
C THR A 445 -5.91 14.93 27.27
N HIS A 446 -5.41 15.93 28.01
CA HIS A 446 -4.87 15.75 29.36
C HIS A 446 -5.78 16.35 30.45
N TYR A 447 -6.83 17.07 30.05
CA TYR A 447 -7.70 17.78 30.98
C TYR A 447 -8.65 16.81 31.72
N ALA A 448 -8.74 17.02 33.05
CA ALA A 448 -9.61 16.26 33.90
C ALA A 448 -11.10 16.56 33.63
N GLU A 449 -11.41 17.79 33.27
CA GLU A 449 -12.75 18.28 32.95
C GLU A 449 -13.37 17.53 31.76
N LEU A 450 -12.57 17.17 30.74
CA LEU A 450 -13.06 16.39 29.60
C LEU A 450 -13.35 14.95 29.99
N LYS A 451 -12.64 14.38 30.98
CA LYS A 451 -12.96 13.06 31.52
C LYS A 451 -14.33 13.08 32.23
N VAL A 452 -14.58 14.14 33.01
CA VAL A 452 -15.88 14.32 33.67
C VAL A 452 -17.00 14.55 32.66
N TYR A 453 -16.76 15.42 31.69
CA TYR A 453 -17.68 15.66 30.58
C TYR A 453 -18.10 14.36 29.89
N ALA A 454 -17.13 13.46 29.62
CA ALA A 454 -17.40 12.18 28.98
C ALA A 454 -18.12 11.16 29.90
N LEU A 455 -18.07 11.32 31.23
CA LEU A 455 -18.85 10.51 32.16
C LEU A 455 -20.29 10.99 32.31
N GLU A 456 -20.52 12.32 32.17
CA GLU A 456 -21.82 12.93 32.40
C GLU A 456 -22.66 13.12 31.14
N THR A 457 -22.02 13.02 29.94
CA THR A 457 -22.69 13.33 28.68
C THR A 457 -23.02 12.08 27.89
N PRO A 458 -24.32 11.76 27.69
CA PRO A 458 -24.71 10.63 26.87
C PRO A 458 -24.14 10.70 25.44
N GLY A 459 -23.66 9.57 24.93
CA GLY A 459 -23.03 9.50 23.59
C GLY A 459 -21.56 9.92 23.56
N VAL A 460 -20.97 10.30 24.71
CA VAL A 460 -19.52 10.55 24.86
C VAL A 460 -18.92 9.47 25.75
N VAL A 461 -17.84 8.86 25.32
CA VAL A 461 -17.18 7.79 26.07
C VAL A 461 -15.71 8.11 26.30
N ASN A 462 -15.23 7.83 27.51
CA ASN A 462 -13.81 7.88 27.83
C ASN A 462 -13.08 6.66 27.27
N ALA A 463 -11.85 6.85 26.83
CA ALA A 463 -10.90 5.77 26.60
C ALA A 463 -9.54 6.11 27.21
N SER A 464 -8.77 5.10 27.53
CA SER A 464 -7.42 5.26 28.05
C SER A 464 -6.42 4.39 27.31
N CYS A 465 -5.24 4.93 27.09
CA CYS A 465 -4.10 4.12 26.68
C CYS A 465 -3.44 3.53 27.92
N GLU A 466 -3.39 2.20 27.99
CA GLU A 466 -2.78 1.50 29.12
C GLU A 466 -1.26 1.79 29.19
N PHE A 467 -0.76 1.90 30.41
CA PHE A 467 0.65 2.14 30.70
C PHE A 467 1.15 1.18 31.76
N ASN A 468 2.22 0.45 31.45
CA ASN A 468 2.82 -0.46 32.40
C ASN A 468 3.69 0.34 33.38
N VAL A 469 3.21 0.48 34.60
CA VAL A 469 3.89 1.25 35.67
C VAL A 469 5.16 0.53 36.13
N GLU A 470 5.28 -0.80 36.01
CA GLU A 470 6.45 -1.54 36.44
C GLU A 470 7.64 -1.34 35.51
N THR A 471 7.38 -1.40 34.19
CA THR A 471 8.42 -1.26 33.15
C THR A 471 8.61 0.18 32.68
N LEU A 472 7.74 1.11 33.07
CA LEU A 472 7.65 2.47 32.54
C LEU A 472 7.50 2.53 31.02
N MET A 473 6.86 1.51 30.43
CA MET A 473 6.65 1.40 28.99
C MET A 473 5.15 1.43 28.67
N PRO A 474 4.75 2.10 27.58
CA PRO A 474 3.37 2.02 27.09
C PRO A 474 3.06 0.60 26.63
N THR A 475 1.86 0.12 26.93
CA THR A 475 1.36 -1.14 26.37
C THR A 475 0.72 -0.95 25.00
N TYR A 476 0.41 0.29 24.64
CA TYR A 476 -0.32 0.70 23.42
C TYR A 476 -1.73 0.11 23.28
N LYS A 477 -2.26 -0.53 24.31
CA LYS A 477 -3.64 -0.99 24.34
C LYS A 477 -4.58 0.17 24.64
N LEU A 478 -5.71 0.20 23.93
CA LEU A 478 -6.79 1.16 24.15
C LEU A 478 -7.91 0.48 24.94
N SER A 479 -8.21 1.02 26.13
CA SER A 479 -9.32 0.58 26.96
C SER A 479 -10.46 1.59 26.89
N VAL A 480 -11.57 1.21 26.22
CA VAL A 480 -12.77 2.04 26.08
C VAL A 480 -13.66 1.92 27.34
N GLY A 481 -14.32 3.02 27.71
CA GLY A 481 -15.21 3.10 28.87
C GLY A 481 -14.51 3.47 30.18
N VAL A 482 -13.17 3.59 30.20
CA VAL A 482 -12.42 3.96 31.41
C VAL A 482 -11.53 5.16 31.13
N PRO A 483 -11.64 6.23 31.93
CA PRO A 483 -10.73 7.36 31.84
C PRO A 483 -9.34 6.99 32.36
N GLY A 484 -8.29 7.45 31.69
CA GLY A 484 -6.90 7.20 32.08
C GLY A 484 -6.51 7.93 33.36
N LYS A 485 -5.71 7.25 34.21
CA LYS A 485 -5.07 7.85 35.38
C LYS A 485 -3.86 8.68 34.98
N SER A 486 -3.59 9.72 35.78
CA SER A 486 -2.29 10.38 35.77
C SER A 486 -1.28 9.54 36.55
N ASN A 487 -0.27 9.01 35.87
CA ASN A 487 0.82 8.25 36.52
C ASN A 487 2.05 9.12 36.81
N ALA A 488 1.94 10.47 36.74
CA ALA A 488 3.06 11.38 36.85
C ALA A 488 3.87 11.18 38.14
N PHE A 489 3.23 11.06 39.29
CA PHE A 489 3.92 10.83 40.56
C PHE A 489 4.62 9.47 40.65
N LEU A 490 3.99 8.43 40.10
CA LEU A 490 4.60 7.09 40.06
C LEU A 490 5.81 7.04 39.13
N ILE A 491 5.68 7.67 37.96
CA ILE A 491 6.78 7.78 36.99
C ILE A 491 7.92 8.60 37.60
N SER A 492 7.63 9.73 38.22
CA SER A 492 8.61 10.59 38.87
C SER A 492 9.39 9.85 40.00
N ALA A 493 8.69 9.07 40.82
CA ALA A 493 9.29 8.24 41.85
C ALA A 493 10.29 7.23 41.27
N LYS A 494 9.89 6.54 40.19
CA LYS A 494 10.76 5.55 39.54
C LYS A 494 11.92 6.17 38.78
N LEU A 495 11.78 7.39 38.31
CA LEU A 495 12.87 8.15 37.68
C LEU A 495 13.83 8.78 38.71
N GLY A 496 13.60 8.57 40.01
CA GLY A 496 14.53 8.94 41.08
C GLY A 496 14.23 10.29 41.74
N ILE A 497 13.05 10.90 41.52
CA ILE A 497 12.64 12.08 42.29
C ILE A 497 12.40 11.66 43.76
N PRO A 498 13.01 12.34 44.75
CA PRO A 498 12.84 12.01 46.16
C PRO A 498 11.36 11.98 46.57
N GLN A 499 11.02 10.98 47.40
CA GLN A 499 9.64 10.78 47.86
C GLN A 499 9.10 11.99 48.64
N GLU A 500 9.97 12.73 49.30
CA GLU A 500 9.60 13.97 49.99
C GLU A 500 9.04 15.03 49.05
N ILE A 501 9.66 15.21 47.88
CA ILE A 501 9.19 16.14 46.83
C ILE A 501 7.84 15.70 46.28
N ILE A 502 7.70 14.39 46.02
CA ILE A 502 6.43 13.83 45.51
C ILE A 502 5.30 14.00 46.54
N ASN A 503 5.59 13.75 47.83
CA ASN A 503 4.58 13.97 48.89
C ASN A 503 4.22 15.44 49.03
N ALA A 504 5.19 16.35 48.94
CA ALA A 504 4.95 17.80 48.93
C ALA A 504 4.08 18.20 47.74
N ALA A 505 4.38 17.69 46.52
CA ALA A 505 3.59 17.94 45.31
C ALA A 505 2.12 17.47 45.47
N ARG A 506 1.90 16.28 46.03
CA ARG A 506 0.53 15.79 46.33
C ARG A 506 -0.22 16.70 47.30
N ASN A 507 0.46 17.34 48.25
CA ASN A 507 -0.18 18.27 49.16
C ASN A 507 -0.62 19.58 48.49
N HIS A 508 0.04 19.97 47.41
CA HIS A 508 -0.32 21.14 46.62
C HIS A 508 -1.50 20.89 45.65
N MET A 509 -1.89 19.62 45.42
CA MET A 509 -3.11 19.35 44.64
C MET A 509 -4.36 19.82 45.38
N SER A 510 -5.36 20.33 44.64
CA SER A 510 -6.64 20.72 45.19
C SER A 510 -7.40 19.50 45.78
N ASN A 511 -8.33 19.73 46.68
CA ASN A 511 -9.16 18.67 47.25
C ASN A 511 -10.09 18.05 46.21
N ASP A 512 -10.52 18.81 45.21
CA ASP A 512 -11.38 18.34 44.14
C ASP A 512 -10.60 17.43 43.18
N ASP A 513 -9.36 17.79 42.84
CA ASP A 513 -8.48 16.91 42.03
C ASP A 513 -8.16 15.59 42.73
N LYS A 514 -7.90 15.62 44.05
CA LYS A 514 -7.68 14.42 44.87
C LYS A 514 -8.90 13.50 44.90
N ARG A 515 -10.11 14.12 45.02
CA ARG A 515 -11.37 13.39 45.03
C ARG A 515 -11.65 12.76 43.67
N LEU A 516 -11.42 13.51 42.58
CA LEU A 516 -11.57 13.00 41.21
C LEU A 516 -10.61 11.86 40.93
N ASP A 517 -9.32 11.98 41.24
CA ASP A 517 -8.33 10.90 41.08
C ASP A 517 -8.72 9.64 41.90
N SER A 518 -9.30 9.81 43.08
CA SER A 518 -9.79 8.71 43.89
C SER A 518 -10.97 7.98 43.21
N VAL A 519 -11.97 8.74 42.71
CA VAL A 519 -13.12 8.19 42.00
C VAL A 519 -12.70 7.49 40.72
N LEU A 520 -11.84 8.09 39.90
CA LEU A 520 -11.31 7.49 38.69
C LEU A 520 -10.52 6.20 38.98
N SER A 521 -9.78 6.18 40.12
CA SER A 521 -9.06 5.00 40.56
C SER A 521 -9.97 3.85 40.95
N GLN A 522 -11.09 4.16 41.58
CA GLN A 522 -12.11 3.14 41.93
C GLN A 522 -12.78 2.59 40.68
N LEU A 523 -13.20 3.44 39.75
CA LEU A 523 -13.82 3.03 38.48
C LEU A 523 -12.93 2.09 37.69
N GLU A 524 -11.63 2.40 37.56
CA GLU A 524 -10.69 1.54 36.87
C GLU A 524 -10.50 0.19 37.59
N SER A 525 -10.44 0.21 38.93
CA SER A 525 -10.32 -1.03 39.70
C SER A 525 -11.56 -1.92 39.56
N TYR A 526 -12.75 -1.33 39.49
CA TYR A 526 -14.00 -2.07 39.25
C TYR A 526 -14.03 -2.70 37.86
N LYS A 527 -13.63 -1.97 36.79
CA LYS A 527 -13.57 -2.53 35.44
C LYS A 527 -12.56 -3.67 35.33
N LEU A 528 -11.34 -3.49 35.84
CA LEU A 528 -10.32 -4.55 35.85
C LEU A 528 -10.78 -5.81 36.58
N THR A 529 -11.61 -5.66 37.61
CA THR A 529 -12.20 -6.79 38.35
C THR A 529 -13.28 -7.48 37.51
N CYS A 530 -14.06 -6.73 36.70
CA CYS A 530 -15.08 -7.28 35.80
C CYS A 530 -14.46 -7.97 34.56
N ASP A 531 -13.41 -7.39 33.97
CA ASP A 531 -12.68 -7.98 32.83
C ASP A 531 -11.93 -9.29 33.20
N ALA A 532 -11.75 -9.55 34.50
CA ALA A 532 -11.17 -10.79 35.00
C ALA A 532 -12.20 -11.94 35.22
N ALA A 533 -13.48 -11.70 34.95
CA ALA A 533 -14.51 -12.72 35.02
C ALA A 533 -14.49 -13.63 33.77
N ASP A 534 -14.34 -14.92 33.95
CA ASP A 534 -14.40 -15.95 32.90
C ASP A 534 -15.80 -16.56 32.89
N VAL A 535 -16.61 -16.28 31.86
CA VAL A 535 -18.02 -16.70 31.77
C VAL A 535 -18.17 -17.80 30.71
N GLU A 536 -18.59 -18.99 31.11
CA GLU A 536 -18.91 -20.13 30.24
C GLU A 536 -20.43 -20.31 30.15
N VAL A 537 -21.01 -20.27 28.95
CA VAL A 537 -22.44 -20.57 28.73
C VAL A 537 -22.62 -22.07 28.61
N VAL A 538 -23.50 -22.65 29.41
CA VAL A 538 -23.75 -24.10 29.47
C VAL A 538 -25.23 -24.39 29.33
N ASP A 539 -25.57 -25.53 28.71
CA ASP A 539 -26.94 -26.02 28.69
C ASP A 539 -27.39 -26.42 30.10
N SER A 540 -28.50 -25.90 30.56
CA SER A 540 -29.07 -26.17 31.87
C SER A 540 -30.60 -26.11 31.83
N ASP A 541 -31.25 -26.79 32.79
CA ASP A 541 -32.68 -26.76 33.03
C ASP A 541 -33.16 -25.48 33.75
N LYS A 542 -32.24 -24.60 34.08
CA LYS A 542 -32.51 -23.31 34.68
C LYS A 542 -32.87 -22.27 33.62
N PRO A 543 -33.65 -21.23 33.96
CA PRO A 543 -33.91 -20.11 33.05
C PRO A 543 -32.61 -19.54 32.51
N GLY A 544 -32.64 -19.08 31.24
CA GLY A 544 -31.50 -18.41 30.63
C GLY A 544 -31.01 -17.24 31.49
N GLY A 545 -29.70 -17.07 31.57
CA GLY A 545 -29.07 -16.04 32.40
C GLY A 545 -28.89 -16.42 33.88
N THR A 546 -29.36 -17.60 34.33
CA THR A 546 -29.14 -18.04 35.71
C THR A 546 -27.71 -18.54 35.87
N ILE A 547 -26.99 -18.02 36.89
CA ILE A 547 -25.67 -18.56 37.26
C ILE A 547 -25.91 -19.95 37.86
N VAL A 548 -25.42 -20.97 37.18
CA VAL A 548 -25.56 -22.39 37.62
C VAL A 548 -24.33 -22.89 38.35
N TRP A 549 -23.21 -22.17 38.22
CA TRP A 549 -21.99 -22.49 38.92
C TRP A 549 -21.05 -21.26 38.94
N GLN A 550 -20.30 -21.10 40.04
CA GLN A 550 -19.22 -20.11 40.12
C GLN A 550 -18.01 -20.68 40.90
N SER A 551 -16.83 -20.15 40.59
CA SER A 551 -15.61 -20.44 41.34
C SER A 551 -14.75 -19.14 41.43
N PRO A 552 -14.38 -18.69 42.61
CA PRO A 552 -14.65 -19.23 43.95
C PRO A 552 -16.16 -19.24 44.32
N ALA A 553 -16.53 -20.04 45.31
CA ALA A 553 -17.94 -20.14 45.75
C ALA A 553 -18.39 -18.81 46.38
N SER A 554 -19.73 -18.53 46.35
CA SER A 554 -20.28 -17.32 46.95
C SER A 554 -19.98 -17.27 48.46
N GLY A 555 -19.45 -16.14 48.92
CA GLY A 555 -19.05 -15.93 50.31
C GLY A 555 -17.63 -16.43 50.66
N GLU A 556 -16.87 -16.96 49.73
CA GLU A 556 -15.49 -17.38 49.95
C GLU A 556 -14.54 -16.14 49.93
N THR A 557 -13.65 -16.03 50.90
CA THR A 557 -12.66 -14.97 50.94
C THR A 557 -11.46 -15.35 50.05
N VAL A 558 -11.22 -14.59 49.02
CA VAL A 558 -10.15 -14.87 48.05
C VAL A 558 -9.16 -13.70 48.00
N PRO A 559 -7.90 -13.93 47.59
CA PRO A 559 -6.93 -12.88 47.37
C PRO A 559 -7.43 -11.85 46.36
N GLU A 560 -7.01 -10.60 46.51
CA GLU A 560 -7.16 -9.55 45.48
C GLU A 560 -6.68 -10.10 44.12
N TRP A 561 -7.40 -9.79 43.05
CA TRP A 561 -7.10 -10.25 41.66
C TRP A 561 -7.36 -11.70 41.34
N THR A 562 -8.19 -12.41 42.12
CA THR A 562 -8.62 -13.77 41.80
C THR A 562 -9.64 -13.69 40.63
N THR A 563 -9.37 -14.42 39.56
CA THR A 563 -10.32 -14.55 38.43
C THR A 563 -11.56 -15.30 38.90
N ILE A 564 -12.74 -14.72 38.75
CA ILE A 564 -14.00 -15.35 39.08
C ILE A 564 -14.56 -16.00 37.81
N LYS A 565 -14.82 -17.32 37.90
CA LYS A 565 -15.41 -18.11 36.79
C LYS A 565 -16.89 -18.35 37.05
N PHE A 566 -17.70 -18.13 36.03
CA PHE A 566 -19.14 -18.42 36.08
C PHE A 566 -19.53 -19.41 35.00
N ARG A 567 -20.54 -20.25 35.30
CA ARG A 567 -21.31 -20.93 34.29
C ARG A 567 -22.72 -20.40 34.32
N VAL A 568 -23.20 -19.94 33.17
CA VAL A 568 -24.52 -19.35 33.01
C VAL A 568 -25.37 -20.26 32.14
N SER A 569 -26.60 -20.48 32.55
CA SER A 569 -27.54 -21.28 31.78
C SER A 569 -27.89 -20.64 30.45
N ALA A 570 -27.86 -21.40 29.35
CA ALA A 570 -28.36 -21.03 28.04
C ALA A 570 -29.88 -21.12 27.88
N GLY A 571 -30.60 -21.60 28.89
CA GLY A 571 -32.02 -21.99 28.89
C GLY A 571 -32.99 -21.15 28.06
N LEU A 572 -34.13 -21.73 27.74
CA LEU A 572 -35.13 -21.22 26.78
C LEU A 572 -35.59 -19.78 27.04
N ALA A 573 -35.26 -18.90 26.08
CA ALA A 573 -35.86 -17.60 25.77
C ALA A 573 -36.06 -16.54 26.85
N SER A 574 -35.27 -15.48 26.75
CA SER A 574 -35.60 -14.06 26.99
C SER A 574 -36.38 -13.68 28.25
N SER A 575 -35.65 -13.33 29.27
CA SER A 575 -35.96 -12.16 30.11
C SER A 575 -34.67 -11.67 30.76
N ALA A 576 -34.36 -10.38 30.61
CA ALA A 576 -33.24 -9.76 31.29
C ALA A 576 -33.40 -9.91 32.80
N LEU A 577 -32.49 -10.61 33.45
CA LEU A 577 -32.43 -10.72 34.91
C LEU A 577 -31.14 -10.02 35.36
N PRO A 578 -31.20 -9.05 36.25
CA PRO A 578 -30.00 -8.47 36.83
C PRO A 578 -29.26 -9.55 37.63
N ILE A 579 -28.00 -9.79 37.29
CA ILE A 579 -27.13 -10.70 38.04
C ILE A 579 -26.36 -9.86 39.04
N THR A 580 -26.67 -10.01 40.30
CA THR A 580 -25.92 -9.39 41.39
C THR A 580 -24.83 -10.34 41.83
N VAL A 581 -23.57 -9.95 41.69
CA VAL A 581 -22.43 -10.78 42.09
C VAL A 581 -21.81 -10.16 43.33
N ASP A 582 -21.76 -10.92 44.41
CA ASP A 582 -21.01 -10.54 45.60
C ASP A 582 -19.51 -10.76 45.31
N ILE A 583 -18.78 -9.68 45.07
CA ILE A 583 -17.34 -9.76 44.99
C ILE A 583 -16.77 -9.54 46.39
N PRO A 584 -16.06 -10.52 46.98
CA PRO A 584 -15.52 -10.34 48.31
C PRO A 584 -14.31 -9.44 48.31
N GLN A 585 -14.55 -8.14 48.41
CA GLN A 585 -13.59 -7.24 49.02
C GLN A 585 -14.04 -7.07 50.49
N ASN A 586 -13.37 -7.73 51.41
CA ASN A 586 -13.65 -7.63 52.86
C ASN A 586 -15.12 -7.87 53.27
N GLY A 587 -15.89 -8.54 52.44
CA GLY A 587 -17.18 -9.11 52.80
C GLY A 587 -18.36 -8.17 52.86
N LYS A 588 -18.38 -7.02 52.09
CA LYS A 588 -19.51 -6.09 52.18
C LYS A 588 -19.98 -5.41 50.88
N ASP A 589 -19.31 -5.54 49.74
CA ASP A 589 -19.70 -4.81 48.56
C ASP A 589 -20.37 -5.69 47.49
N ILE A 590 -21.55 -5.28 47.03
CA ILE A 590 -22.29 -5.90 45.91
C ILE A 590 -21.85 -5.20 44.65
N VAL A 591 -21.37 -5.94 43.68
CA VAL A 591 -20.98 -5.42 42.37
C VAL A 591 -21.98 -5.85 41.30
N LYS A 592 -22.49 -4.92 40.52
CA LYS A 592 -23.34 -5.20 39.38
C LYS A 592 -22.47 -5.64 38.19
N VAL A 593 -22.66 -6.83 37.68
CA VAL A 593 -21.94 -7.38 36.55
C VAL A 593 -22.86 -7.42 35.33
N GLU A 594 -22.48 -6.80 34.24
CA GLU A 594 -23.19 -6.92 32.97
C GLU A 594 -22.68 -8.16 32.21
N ILE A 595 -23.58 -9.00 31.75
CA ILE A 595 -23.26 -10.26 31.07
C ILE A 595 -23.75 -10.18 29.64
N TYR A 596 -22.85 -10.41 28.72
CA TYR A 596 -23.11 -10.53 27.30
C TYR A 596 -23.20 -12.00 26.93
N VAL A 597 -24.25 -12.42 26.22
CA VAL A 597 -24.47 -13.79 25.76
C VAL A 597 -24.41 -13.80 24.22
N GLY A 598 -23.42 -14.47 23.66
CA GLY A 598 -23.21 -14.55 22.21
C GLY A 598 -22.65 -13.26 21.58
N ASP A 599 -22.77 -13.16 20.26
CA ASP A 599 -22.31 -12.00 19.46
C ASP A 599 -23.27 -10.80 19.46
N GLU A 600 -24.19 -10.74 20.40
CA GLU A 600 -25.16 -9.65 20.51
C GLU A 600 -24.49 -8.38 21.07
N PRO A 601 -24.69 -7.22 20.41
CA PRO A 601 -23.94 -5.98 20.74
C PRO A 601 -24.39 -5.29 22.03
N ASN A 602 -25.48 -5.73 22.66
CA ASN A 602 -25.99 -5.17 23.92
C ASN A 602 -25.93 -6.18 25.05
N PRO A 603 -25.68 -5.75 26.31
CA PRO A 603 -25.73 -6.65 27.43
C PRO A 603 -27.14 -7.24 27.51
N GLN A 604 -27.25 -8.55 27.41
CA GLN A 604 -28.52 -9.27 27.53
C GLN A 604 -29.06 -9.24 28.96
N TYR A 605 -28.18 -8.91 29.93
CA TYR A 605 -28.46 -8.83 31.35
C TYR A 605 -27.62 -7.73 32.01
N SER A 606 -28.25 -6.85 32.77
CA SER A 606 -27.61 -5.78 33.55
C SER A 606 -28.04 -5.82 35.02
#